data_bb030b1bf363da250375f3ff7967cbeb
#
_entry.id   bb030b1bf363da250375f3ff7967cbeb
#
_cell.length_a   1.000
_cell.length_b   1.000
_cell.length_c   1.000
_cell.angle_alpha   90.00
_cell.angle_beta   90.00
_cell.angle_gamma   90.00
#
_symmetry.space_group_name_H-M   'P 1'
#
loop_
_entity.id
_entity.type
_entity.pdbx_description
1 polymer ?
#
loop_
_entity_poly.entity_id
_entity_poly.type
_entity_poly.pdbx_seq_one_letter_code
_entity_poly.pdbx_strand_id
1 'polypeptide(L)'
;MAMIRVEPTTVQVRTSWLDGRPREVTWRDETLPITRVSAIRHEAAAYSVITGPRTVFEVTTPRARLSLSFRHRSRRWTLEAMEETDTLS
;
A
#
# COMPACT_ATOMS: atom_id res chain seq x y z
N MET A 1 -10.43 -14.00 6.13
CA MET A 1 -9.17 -13.97 6.84
C MET A 1 -8.72 -12.58 7.13
N ALA A 2 -8.09 -12.41 8.27
CA ALA A 2 -7.60 -11.10 8.63
C ALA A 2 -6.27 -10.81 7.93
N MET A 3 -6.05 -9.54 7.66
CA MET A 3 -4.80 -9.07 7.10
C MET A 3 -3.72 -9.12 8.16
N ILE A 4 -2.57 -9.67 7.81
CA ILE A 4 -1.46 -9.79 8.74
C ILE A 4 -0.64 -8.52 8.69
N ARG A 5 -0.39 -7.92 9.83
CA ARG A 5 0.49 -6.78 9.90
C ARG A 5 1.92 -7.24 9.72
N VAL A 6 2.63 -6.54 8.84
CA VAL A 6 4.03 -6.81 8.64
C VAL A 6 4.83 -5.62 9.15
N GLU A 7 6.11 -5.85 9.40
CA GLU A 7 6.99 -4.75 9.76
C GLU A 7 7.00 -3.75 8.62
N PRO A 8 6.76 -2.46 8.90
CA PRO A 8 6.67 -1.48 7.82
C PRO A 8 7.94 -1.48 6.98
N THR A 9 7.77 -1.66 5.69
CA THR A 9 8.87 -1.78 4.76
C THR A 9 8.66 -0.81 3.62
N THR A 10 9.69 -0.04 3.30
CA THR A 10 9.63 0.87 2.15
C THR A 10 9.57 0.06 0.87
N VAL A 11 8.63 0.39 0.01
CA VAL A 11 8.44 -0.28 -1.27
C VAL A 11 8.41 0.76 -2.38
N GLN A 12 8.56 0.31 -3.61
CA GLN A 12 8.42 1.18 -4.77
C GLN A 12 7.05 0.98 -5.35
N VAL A 13 6.38 2.08 -5.64
CA VAL A 13 5.03 2.03 -6.21
C VAL A 13 5.01 2.91 -7.46
N ARG A 14 4.53 2.33 -8.54
CA ARG A 14 4.29 3.07 -9.75
C ARG A 14 2.85 3.54 -9.74
N THR A 15 2.64 4.83 -9.93
CA THR A 15 1.31 5.40 -9.90
C THR A 15 0.85 5.80 -11.28
N SER A 16 -0.46 5.92 -11.44
CA SER A 16 -1.04 6.44 -12.65
C SER A 16 -0.84 7.96 -12.67
N TRP A 17 -0.34 8.48 -13.77
CA TRP A 17 -0.17 9.92 -13.90
C TRP A 17 -1.52 10.64 -14.06
N LEU A 18 -2.58 9.88 -14.37
CA LEU A 18 -3.91 10.48 -14.53
C LEU A 18 -4.59 10.78 -13.21
N ASP A 19 -4.53 9.84 -12.26
CA ASP A 19 -5.28 9.99 -11.02
C ASP A 19 -4.43 9.72 -9.77
N GLY A 20 -3.15 9.43 -9.94
CA GLY A 20 -2.25 9.20 -8.81
C GLY A 20 -2.45 7.89 -8.08
N ARG A 21 -3.33 7.04 -8.58
CA ARG A 21 -3.56 5.76 -7.91
C ARG A 21 -2.43 4.79 -8.16
N PRO A 22 -2.11 3.93 -7.19
CA PRO A 22 -1.05 2.95 -7.39
C PRO A 22 -1.46 1.93 -8.45
N ARG A 23 -0.52 1.60 -9.32
CA ARG A 23 -0.73 0.65 -10.41
C ARG A 23 0.12 -0.59 -10.28
N GLU A 24 1.31 -0.45 -9.75
CA GLU A 24 2.24 -1.55 -9.54
C GLU A 24 3.00 -1.31 -8.26
N VAL A 25 3.31 -2.40 -7.57
CA VAL A 25 4.16 -2.33 -6.39
C VAL A 25 5.33 -3.27 -6.59
N THR A 26 6.53 -2.80 -6.26
CA THR A 26 7.74 -3.62 -6.29
C THR A 26 8.20 -3.85 -4.87
N TRP A 27 8.29 -5.13 -4.50
CA TRP A 27 8.66 -5.55 -3.17
C TRP A 27 9.48 -6.82 -3.28
N ARG A 28 10.65 -6.82 -2.66
CA ARG A 28 11.57 -7.97 -2.70
C ARG A 28 11.89 -8.39 -4.13
N ASP A 29 12.21 -7.40 -4.97
CA ASP A 29 12.58 -7.64 -6.37
C ASP A 29 11.47 -8.24 -7.22
N GLU A 30 10.26 -8.22 -6.72
CA GLU A 30 9.11 -8.71 -7.45
C GLU A 30 8.16 -7.56 -7.70
N THR A 31 7.75 -7.39 -8.94
CA THR A 31 6.79 -6.35 -9.31
C THR A 31 5.43 -6.99 -9.49
N LEU A 32 4.46 -6.50 -8.73
CA LEU A 32 3.11 -7.01 -8.76
C LEU A 32 2.17 -5.96 -9.31
N PRO A 33 1.35 -6.31 -10.31
CA PRO A 33 0.34 -5.37 -10.81
C PRO A 33 -0.77 -5.25 -9.77
N ILE A 34 -1.26 -4.02 -9.62
CA ILE A 34 -2.40 -3.77 -8.73
C ILE A 34 -3.64 -3.87 -9.58
N THR A 35 -4.47 -4.86 -9.32
CA THR A 35 -5.67 -5.11 -10.10
C THR A 35 -6.87 -4.34 -9.58
N ARG A 36 -6.84 -3.93 -8.32
CA ARG A 36 -7.96 -3.23 -7.73
C ARG A 36 -7.50 -2.42 -6.53
N VAL A 37 -8.06 -1.21 -6.41
CA VAL A 37 -7.92 -0.41 -5.19
C VAL A 37 -9.26 -0.48 -4.49
N SER A 38 -9.32 -1.18 -3.36
CA SER A 38 -10.58 -1.43 -2.68
C SER A 38 -10.96 -0.36 -1.67
N ALA A 39 -9.97 0.38 -1.16
CA ALA A 39 -10.25 1.43 -0.19
C ALA A 39 -9.13 2.45 -0.19
N ILE A 40 -9.47 3.70 0.07
CA ILE A 40 -8.52 4.78 0.20
C ILE A 40 -8.91 5.55 1.46
N ARG A 41 -7.96 5.72 2.38
CA ARG A 41 -8.19 6.48 3.59
C ARG A 41 -7.14 7.57 3.74
N HIS A 42 -7.60 8.77 4.00
CA HIS A 42 -6.71 9.89 4.28
C HIS A 42 -6.62 10.07 5.79
N GLU A 43 -5.44 9.92 6.33
CA GLU A 43 -5.23 9.98 7.75
C GLU A 43 -4.29 11.15 8.06
N ALA A 44 -4.83 12.19 8.65
CA ALA A 44 -4.07 13.40 8.93
C ALA A 44 -4.11 13.81 10.39
N ALA A 45 -5.21 13.55 11.06
CA ALA A 45 -5.50 14.20 12.33
C ALA A 45 -4.78 13.62 13.53
N ALA A 46 -4.46 12.35 13.49
CA ALA A 46 -3.94 11.66 14.67
C ALA A 46 -2.43 11.49 14.68
N TYR A 47 -1.74 12.11 13.74
CA TYR A 47 -0.31 11.83 13.59
C TYR A 47 0.54 12.90 14.21
N SER A 48 1.69 12.47 14.70
CA SER A 48 2.65 13.38 15.23
C SER A 48 3.15 14.32 14.13
N VAL A 49 3.71 15.44 14.54
CA VAL A 49 4.30 16.40 13.63
C VAL A 49 5.38 15.75 12.77
N ILE A 50 6.02 14.72 13.29
CA ILE A 50 7.12 14.06 12.61
C ILE A 50 6.65 13.24 11.43
N THR A 51 5.61 12.43 11.63
CA THR A 51 5.13 11.54 10.57
C THR A 51 4.26 12.26 9.56
N GLY A 52 3.50 13.26 10.00
CA GLY A 52 2.64 14.02 9.12
C GLY A 52 1.49 13.22 8.56
N PRO A 53 0.76 13.78 7.60
CA PRO A 53 -0.38 13.10 7.01
C PRO A 53 0.05 11.99 6.08
N ARG A 54 -0.80 10.98 5.96
CA ARG A 54 -0.58 9.88 5.04
C ARG A 54 -1.90 9.44 4.42
N THR A 55 -1.79 8.79 3.27
CA THR A 55 -2.94 8.17 2.62
C THR A 55 -2.68 6.67 2.58
N VAL A 56 -3.67 5.91 3.02
CA VAL A 56 -3.57 4.46 3.03
C VAL A 56 -4.44 3.90 1.91
N PHE A 57 -3.84 3.05 1.09
CA PHE A 57 -4.52 2.39 -0.01
C PHE A 57 -4.60 0.90 0.29
N GLU A 58 -5.79 0.35 0.24
CA GLU A 58 -5.94 -1.10 0.29
C GLU A 58 -6.11 -1.60 -1.12
N VAL A 59 -5.18 -2.43 -1.56
CA VAL A 59 -5.07 -2.83 -2.94
C VAL A 59 -5.05 -4.34 -3.06
N THR A 60 -5.45 -4.84 -4.23
CA THR A 60 -5.41 -6.26 -4.54
C THR A 60 -4.44 -6.49 -5.67
N THR A 61 -3.61 -7.51 -5.48
CA THR A 61 -2.72 -8.00 -6.54
C THR A 61 -3.05 -9.48 -6.79
N PRO A 62 -2.53 -10.10 -7.85
CA PRO A 62 -2.79 -11.52 -8.08
C PRO A 62 -2.32 -12.42 -6.95
N ARG A 63 -1.38 -11.98 -6.12
CA ARG A 63 -0.81 -12.82 -5.08
C ARG A 63 -1.28 -12.46 -3.67
N ALA A 64 -1.71 -11.24 -3.45
CA ALA A 64 -2.01 -10.80 -2.11
C ALA A 64 -2.82 -9.53 -2.11
N ARG A 65 -3.53 -9.28 -1.02
CA ARG A 65 -4.10 -7.98 -0.73
C ARG A 65 -3.12 -7.25 0.16
N LEU A 66 -2.88 -5.99 -0.15
CA LEU A 66 -1.86 -5.21 0.53
C LEU A 66 -2.44 -3.92 1.08
N SER A 67 -1.90 -3.49 2.21
CA SER A 67 -2.17 -2.16 2.73
C SER A 67 -0.91 -1.32 2.51
N LEU A 68 -1.01 -0.33 1.64
CA LEU A 68 0.10 0.54 1.30
C LEU A 68 -0.18 1.93 1.83
N SER A 69 0.81 2.55 2.43
CA SER A 69 0.66 3.94 2.87
C SER A 69 1.62 4.83 2.11
N PHE A 70 1.11 6.00 1.73
CA PHE A 70 1.93 7.04 1.12
C PHE A 70 2.05 8.18 2.10
N ARG A 71 3.28 8.45 2.54
CA ARG A 71 3.56 9.55 3.47
C ARG A 71 3.83 10.80 2.67
N HIS A 72 3.00 11.82 2.86
CA HIS A 72 3.06 13.01 2.02
C HIS A 72 4.32 13.83 2.23
N ARG A 73 4.87 13.83 3.42
CA ARG A 73 6.08 14.60 3.68
C ARG A 73 7.31 14.02 3.02
N SER A 74 7.50 12.71 3.17
CA SER A 74 8.68 12.05 2.63
C SER A 74 8.46 11.55 1.22
N ARG A 75 7.20 11.49 0.78
CA ARG A 75 6.81 10.92 -0.51
C ARG A 75 7.24 9.47 -0.64
N ARG A 76 7.17 8.74 0.46
CA ARG A 76 7.57 7.34 0.47
C ARG A 76 6.34 6.44 0.61
N TRP A 77 6.43 5.32 -0.06
CA TRP A 77 5.43 4.27 0.05
C TRP A 77 5.92 3.21 1.01
N THR A 78 5.02 2.74 1.86
CA THR A 78 5.34 1.74 2.86
C THR A 78 4.30 0.63 2.81
N LEU A 79 4.75 -0.62 2.80
CA LEU A 79 3.87 -1.77 2.95
C LEU A 79 3.66 -1.99 4.44
N GLU A 80 2.40 -1.97 4.87
CA GLU A 80 2.07 -2.06 6.30
C GLU A 80 1.38 -3.35 6.68
N ALA A 81 0.69 -3.99 5.74
CA ALA A 81 0.01 -5.24 6.03
C ALA A 81 -0.22 -6.00 4.74
N MET A 82 -0.34 -7.30 4.85
CA MET A 82 -0.65 -8.12 3.68
C MET A 82 -1.50 -9.30 4.08
N GLU A 83 -2.31 -9.76 3.14
CA GLU A 83 -3.10 -10.96 3.27
C GLU A 83 -2.92 -11.74 1.98
N GLU A 84 -2.30 -12.90 2.06
CA GLU A 84 -2.10 -13.73 0.87
C GLU A 84 -3.42 -14.27 0.40
N THR A 85 -3.69 -14.10 -0.88
CA THR A 85 -4.90 -14.64 -1.47
C THR A 85 -4.56 -15.99 -2.05
N ASP A 86 -4.28 -16.90 -1.27
CA ASP A 86 -3.88 -18.13 -1.72
C ASP A 86 -4.93 -19.05 -2.14
N THR A 87 -5.21 -19.31 -2.70
CA THR A 87 -6.01 -19.95 -2.79
C THR A 87 -6.34 -21.14 -2.80
N LEU A 88 -6.09 -21.31 -2.59
CA LEU A 88 -6.39 -22.13 -2.55
C LEU A 88 -6.88 -22.53 -2.64
N SER A 89 -7.03 -22.34 -2.63
CA SER A 89 -7.31 -22.74 -2.61
C SER A 89 -7.48 -23.06 -2.77
#